data_a496ef4848c0a217fbe2a7f12f486271
#
_entry.id   a496ef4848c0a217fbe2a7f12f486271
#
_cell.length_a   1.000
_cell.length_b   1.000
_cell.length_c   1.000
_cell.angle_alpha   90.00
_cell.angle_beta   90.00
_cell.angle_gamma   90.00
#
_symmetry.space_group_name_H-M   'P 1'
#
loop_
_entity.id
_entity.type
_entity.pdbx_description
1 polymer ?
#
loop_
_entity_poly.entity_id
_entity_poly.type
_entity_poly.pdbx_seq_one_letter_code
_entity_poly.pdbx_strand_id
1 'polypeptide(L)'
;MHLHKKLLCLAAPLLVLSFSTASSSAAAPDHWVGTWATAPMGLPNHEGKFGAAETTYREIVHISIGGDSSRIILTNEFGLTPLTINAAYIALRTKDSEIDPTTARPITFGGRTSITIPAGALAVSDPAALKLPALSDVAVSFVVPAQPIAQVSYHGFADQTSFTAEGDASGAKSLDNPTEIKNWLFLKGIDVRTNDKSGSIVAFGDSITDGARSTLDTNQRWPDVLARRLQADKKLRNLGVLNEGIGGNRVLHDNTGPSALARFDRDVLAQAGVKYLILLESINDIGHAQDPVKPYDVVSADDLIQGISQLAARAHTHGIKVYGATLTPYVGAKYASPAGEQMRQAVNQWIRTTNLLDGFVDFDKATQDPANPAVFSSTADGGDHLHPSDAGYKAMGDSIDLKLFSK
;
A
#
# COMPACT_ATOMS: atom_id res chain seq x y z
N MET A 1 3.92 -94.36 42.65
CA MET A 1 4.34 -93.06 43.25
C MET A 1 4.29 -92.02 42.14
N HIS A 2 3.13 -91.37 41.95
CA HIS A 2 2.93 -90.36 40.87
C HIS A 2 2.61 -89.02 41.50
N LEU A 3 3.48 -88.08 41.29
CA LEU A 3 3.36 -86.70 41.79
C LEU A 3 2.61 -85.90 40.71
N HIS A 4 1.44 -85.36 41.04
CA HIS A 4 0.69 -84.44 40.18
C HIS A 4 1.10 -83.04 40.49
N LYS A 5 1.70 -82.32 39.50
CA LYS A 5 1.96 -80.88 39.54
C LYS A 5 0.71 -80.14 39.06
N LYS A 6 0.07 -79.37 39.93
CA LYS A 6 -1.00 -78.44 39.58
C LYS A 6 -0.37 -77.16 39.04
N LEU A 7 -0.73 -76.81 37.81
CA LEU A 7 -0.36 -75.55 37.19
C LEU A 7 -1.41 -74.50 37.57
N LEU A 8 -0.97 -73.43 38.25
CA LEU A 8 -1.82 -72.27 38.59
C LEU A 8 -1.72 -71.26 37.49
N CYS A 9 -2.77 -71.02 36.67
CA CYS A 9 -2.86 -69.94 35.71
C CYS A 9 -3.27 -68.67 36.43
N LEU A 10 -2.34 -67.66 36.56
CA LEU A 10 -2.70 -66.34 36.95
C LEU A 10 -3.20 -65.56 35.68
N ALA A 11 -4.47 -65.18 35.69
CA ALA A 11 -5.04 -64.25 34.68
C ALA A 11 -4.76 -62.81 35.15
N ALA A 12 -3.92 -62.08 34.44
CA ALA A 12 -3.74 -60.64 34.65
C ALA A 12 -4.80 -59.85 33.89
N PRO A 13 -5.50 -58.88 34.51
CA PRO A 13 -6.44 -58.04 33.78
C PRO A 13 -5.70 -57.03 32.88
N LEU A 14 -5.97 -57.03 31.59
CA LEU A 14 -5.51 -56.04 30.62
C LEU A 14 -6.33 -54.77 30.83
N LEU A 15 -5.69 -53.75 31.40
CA LEU A 15 -6.27 -52.41 31.51
C LEU A 15 -6.16 -51.72 30.15
N VAL A 16 -7.26 -51.62 29.40
CA VAL A 16 -7.32 -50.87 28.13
C VAL A 16 -7.47 -49.38 28.47
N LEU A 17 -6.35 -48.62 28.42
CA LEU A 17 -6.39 -47.16 28.47
C LEU A 17 -6.94 -46.65 27.13
N SER A 18 -8.19 -46.21 27.11
CA SER A 18 -8.76 -45.47 25.98
C SER A 18 -8.19 -44.04 25.95
N PHE A 19 -7.23 -43.78 25.09
CA PHE A 19 -6.81 -42.40 24.76
C PHE A 19 -7.88 -41.75 23.88
N SER A 20 -8.74 -40.92 24.49
CA SER A 20 -9.57 -39.97 23.72
C SER A 20 -8.67 -38.93 23.10
N THR A 21 -8.36 -39.07 21.81
CA THR A 21 -7.75 -37.99 21.03
C THR A 21 -8.80 -36.90 20.84
N ALA A 22 -8.78 -35.89 21.70
CA ALA A 22 -9.47 -34.65 21.43
C ALA A 22 -8.84 -34.05 20.17
N SER A 23 -9.53 -34.17 19.03
CA SER A 23 -9.20 -33.44 17.81
C SER A 23 -9.35 -31.97 18.11
N SER A 24 -8.24 -31.29 18.43
CA SER A 24 -8.17 -29.85 18.39
C SER A 24 -8.44 -29.46 16.96
N SER A 25 -9.64 -29.00 16.65
CA SER A 25 -9.92 -28.29 15.40
C SER A 25 -9.02 -27.05 15.43
N ALA A 26 -7.94 -27.07 14.68
CA ALA A 26 -7.14 -25.87 14.46
C ALA A 26 -8.12 -24.81 13.92
N ALA A 27 -8.23 -23.68 14.60
CA ALA A 27 -8.98 -22.54 14.08
C ALA A 27 -8.45 -22.22 12.69
N ALA A 28 -9.34 -21.95 11.73
CA ALA A 28 -8.92 -21.52 10.41
C ALA A 28 -7.95 -20.35 10.57
N PRO A 29 -6.85 -20.33 9.80
CA PRO A 29 -5.88 -19.25 9.90
C PRO A 29 -6.56 -17.89 9.66
N ASP A 30 -6.20 -16.89 10.44
CA ASP A 30 -6.71 -15.54 10.29
C ASP A 30 -6.48 -15.06 8.85
N HIS A 31 -7.55 -14.57 8.20
CA HIS A 31 -7.47 -14.01 6.85
C HIS A 31 -7.26 -12.50 6.92
N TRP A 32 -6.02 -12.08 6.69
CA TRP A 32 -5.62 -10.68 6.68
C TRP A 32 -5.62 -10.10 5.27
N VAL A 33 -6.12 -8.89 5.13
CA VAL A 33 -6.20 -8.15 3.87
C VAL A 33 -5.75 -6.72 4.10
N GLY A 34 -4.89 -6.23 3.22
CA GLY A 34 -4.48 -4.84 3.24
C GLY A 34 -5.67 -3.91 3.01
N THR A 35 -5.82 -2.90 3.86
CA THR A 35 -6.85 -1.87 3.74
C THR A 35 -6.30 -0.50 3.40
N TRP A 36 -5.07 -0.25 3.76
CA TRP A 36 -4.29 0.92 3.41
C TRP A 36 -2.81 0.56 3.34
N ALA A 37 -2.11 1.10 2.37
CA ALA A 37 -0.65 0.96 2.26
C ALA A 37 -0.05 2.15 1.53
N THR A 38 1.25 2.33 1.67
CA THR A 38 2.04 3.32 0.95
C THR A 38 3.43 2.78 0.64
N ALA A 39 4.02 3.24 -0.46
CA ALA A 39 5.36 2.84 -0.90
C ALA A 39 6.44 3.70 -0.20
N PRO A 40 7.25 3.15 0.70
CA PRO A 40 8.29 3.90 1.36
C PRO A 40 9.52 4.13 0.47
N MET A 41 10.22 5.22 0.76
CA MET A 41 11.51 5.61 0.18
C MET A 41 12.50 5.96 1.30
N GLY A 42 13.79 6.10 0.95
CA GLY A 42 14.81 6.60 1.87
C GLY A 42 14.91 8.11 1.84
N LEU A 43 14.87 8.76 3.00
CA LEU A 43 15.20 10.17 3.17
C LEU A 43 16.40 10.31 4.10
N PRO A 44 17.56 10.77 3.59
CA PRO A 44 18.71 11.04 4.46
C PRO A 44 18.42 12.12 5.49
N ASN A 45 18.78 11.87 6.75
CA ASN A 45 18.59 12.81 7.88
C ASN A 45 19.78 13.73 8.06
N HIS A 46 20.18 14.48 7.01
CA HIS A 46 21.37 15.33 7.04
C HIS A 46 21.33 16.43 8.10
N GLU A 47 20.13 16.93 8.44
CA GLU A 47 19.96 17.99 9.42
C GLU A 47 19.75 17.46 10.84
N GLY A 48 19.72 16.12 11.03
CA GLY A 48 19.51 15.51 12.33
C GLY A 48 18.16 15.78 12.98
N LYS A 49 17.15 16.15 12.19
CA LYS A 49 15.80 16.49 12.71
C LYS A 49 15.08 15.29 13.31
N PHE A 50 15.20 14.14 12.64
CA PHE A 50 14.53 12.92 13.10
C PHE A 50 15.35 12.28 14.22
N GLY A 51 14.71 11.93 15.32
CA GLY A 51 15.33 11.30 16.48
C GLY A 51 16.12 12.25 17.38
N ALA A 52 16.08 13.57 17.16
CA ALA A 52 16.73 14.56 18.04
C ALA A 52 16.08 14.63 19.43
N ALA A 53 14.78 14.44 19.51
CA ALA A 53 13.98 14.40 20.73
C ALA A 53 12.96 13.27 20.65
N GLU A 54 12.42 12.88 21.80
CA GLU A 54 11.25 11.99 21.83
C GLU A 54 10.07 12.67 21.17
N THR A 55 9.50 12.01 20.14
CA THR A 55 8.47 12.58 19.28
C THR A 55 7.33 11.58 19.09
N THR A 56 6.11 12.04 19.32
CA THR A 56 4.90 11.34 18.88
C THR A 56 4.61 11.71 17.43
N TYR A 57 4.49 10.71 16.57
CA TYR A 57 3.93 10.80 15.23
C TYR A 57 2.49 10.32 15.30
N ARG A 58 1.56 11.12 14.79
CA ARG A 58 0.15 10.73 14.59
C ARG A 58 -0.17 10.85 13.11
N GLU A 59 -0.10 9.71 12.44
CA GLU A 59 -0.31 9.63 11.01
C GLU A 59 -1.76 9.28 10.70
N ILE A 60 -2.36 10.11 9.84
CA ILE A 60 -3.74 9.98 9.42
C ILE A 60 -3.77 9.28 8.07
N VAL A 61 -4.63 8.27 7.97
CA VAL A 61 -4.79 7.46 6.77
C VAL A 61 -6.27 7.17 6.50
N HIS A 62 -6.64 7.08 5.23
CA HIS A 62 -8.01 6.74 4.81
C HIS A 62 -8.05 5.29 4.33
N ILE A 63 -8.73 4.43 5.09
CA ILE A 63 -8.79 3.00 4.79
C ILE A 63 -9.87 2.66 3.77
N SER A 64 -9.66 1.63 2.96
CA SER A 64 -10.57 1.24 1.88
C SER A 64 -11.64 0.24 2.31
N ILE A 65 -11.29 -0.80 3.06
CA ILE A 65 -12.24 -1.78 3.60
C ILE A 65 -12.19 -1.82 5.12
N GLY A 66 -13.29 -2.26 5.74
CA GLY A 66 -13.35 -2.47 7.19
C GLY A 66 -13.03 -3.90 7.59
N GLY A 67 -12.85 -4.09 8.90
CA GLY A 67 -12.67 -5.40 9.53
C GLY A 67 -12.98 -5.36 11.02
N ASP A 68 -12.92 -6.51 11.67
CA ASP A 68 -13.21 -6.64 13.10
C ASP A 68 -11.95 -6.54 13.98
N SER A 69 -10.78 -6.62 13.37
CA SER A 69 -9.47 -6.47 13.98
C SER A 69 -8.52 -5.85 12.97
N SER A 70 -7.52 -5.15 13.45
CA SER A 70 -6.51 -4.49 12.62
C SER A 70 -5.11 -4.76 13.13
N ARG A 71 -4.10 -4.65 12.25
CA ARG A 71 -2.69 -4.64 12.58
C ARG A 71 -1.98 -3.59 11.73
N ILE A 72 -0.95 -2.98 12.27
CA ILE A 72 -0.13 -2.00 11.55
C ILE A 72 1.18 -2.62 11.09
N ILE A 73 1.72 -2.08 10.01
CA ILE A 73 3.05 -2.43 9.51
C ILE A 73 3.93 -1.18 9.64
N LEU A 74 4.95 -1.28 10.49
CA LEU A 74 5.98 -0.25 10.63
C LEU A 74 7.20 -0.64 9.80
N THR A 75 7.87 0.35 9.21
CA THR A 75 8.99 0.13 8.30
C THR A 75 10.26 0.85 8.72
N ASN A 76 11.37 0.15 8.65
CA ASN A 76 12.74 0.66 8.68
C ASN A 76 13.53 0.14 7.46
N GLU A 77 12.79 -0.15 6.34
CA GLU A 77 13.36 -0.80 5.14
C GLU A 77 14.46 0.05 4.49
N PHE A 78 14.40 1.36 4.63
CA PHE A 78 15.43 2.28 4.16
C PHE A 78 16.30 2.83 5.28
N GLY A 79 16.04 2.48 6.54
CA GLY A 79 16.87 2.89 7.67
C GLY A 79 18.27 2.29 7.60
N LEU A 80 19.26 3.06 8.04
CA LEU A 80 20.66 2.63 8.12
C LEU A 80 21.08 2.24 9.55
N THR A 81 20.22 2.54 10.53
CA THR A 81 20.38 2.22 11.95
C THR A 81 19.12 1.54 12.47
N PRO A 82 19.19 0.73 13.54
CA PRO A 82 17.98 0.22 14.18
C PRO A 82 17.04 1.35 14.60
N LEU A 83 15.73 1.15 14.44
CA LEU A 83 14.68 2.09 14.82
C LEU A 83 13.91 1.53 16.02
N THR A 84 13.91 2.25 17.14
CA THR A 84 13.08 1.92 18.30
C THR A 84 11.79 2.72 18.30
N ILE A 85 10.68 2.04 18.53
CA ILE A 85 9.36 2.60 18.79
C ILE A 85 8.95 2.19 20.21
N ASN A 86 8.63 3.16 21.08
CA ASN A 86 8.33 2.91 22.49
C ASN A 86 6.88 2.56 22.76
N ALA A 87 5.94 3.22 22.07
CA ALA A 87 4.52 3.00 22.21
C ALA A 87 3.84 3.23 20.86
N ALA A 88 2.72 2.55 20.63
CA ALA A 88 1.87 2.81 19.46
C ALA A 88 0.40 2.58 19.80
N TYR A 89 -0.47 3.33 19.13
CA TYR A 89 -1.93 3.24 19.24
C TYR A 89 -2.57 3.35 17.84
N ILE A 90 -3.72 2.72 17.70
CA ILE A 90 -4.61 2.89 16.55
C ILE A 90 -6.00 3.34 17.05
N ALA A 91 -6.63 4.29 16.35
CA ALA A 91 -7.96 4.81 16.70
C ALA A 91 -8.67 5.36 15.46
N LEU A 92 -9.99 5.51 15.52
CA LEU A 92 -10.72 6.32 14.56
C LEU A 92 -10.41 7.81 14.78
N ARG A 93 -10.10 8.51 13.70
CA ARG A 93 -9.95 9.98 13.69
C ARG A 93 -11.32 10.63 13.78
N THR A 94 -11.42 11.74 14.48
CA THR A 94 -12.61 12.60 14.50
C THR A 94 -12.41 13.83 13.63
N LYS A 95 -11.38 14.62 13.90
CA LYS A 95 -10.97 15.79 13.10
C LYS A 95 -9.54 16.19 13.45
N ASP A 96 -8.85 16.88 12.58
CA ASP A 96 -7.49 17.38 12.80
C ASP A 96 -6.61 16.27 13.42
N SER A 97 -5.96 16.53 14.57
CA SER A 97 -5.20 15.54 15.32
C SER A 97 -6.04 14.75 16.34
N GLU A 98 -7.36 14.98 16.43
CA GLU A 98 -8.21 14.34 17.44
C GLU A 98 -8.63 12.93 17.04
N ILE A 99 -8.67 12.05 18.05
CA ILE A 99 -9.17 10.68 17.93
C ILE A 99 -10.43 10.49 18.79
N ASP A 100 -11.23 9.47 18.45
CA ASP A 100 -12.26 8.96 19.35
C ASP A 100 -11.60 8.08 20.41
N PRO A 101 -11.50 8.53 21.68
CA PRO A 101 -10.80 7.79 22.74
C PRO A 101 -11.46 6.44 23.08
N THR A 102 -12.74 6.25 22.73
CA THR A 102 -13.44 4.98 22.96
C THR A 102 -12.96 3.89 22.01
N THR A 103 -12.39 4.30 20.86
CA THR A 103 -11.85 3.42 19.84
C THR A 103 -10.35 3.18 19.97
N ALA A 104 -9.64 3.97 20.78
CA ALA A 104 -8.19 3.85 20.93
C ALA A 104 -7.77 2.47 21.46
N ARG A 105 -6.86 1.81 20.75
CA ARG A 105 -6.28 0.53 21.13
C ARG A 105 -4.78 0.61 21.12
N PRO A 106 -4.12 0.17 22.22
CA PRO A 106 -2.68 0.01 22.23
C PRO A 106 -2.27 -1.07 21.20
N ILE A 107 -1.17 -0.82 20.54
CA ILE A 107 -0.52 -1.74 19.61
C ILE A 107 0.63 -2.42 20.34
N THR A 108 0.78 -3.72 20.14
CA THR A 108 1.88 -4.51 20.69
C THR A 108 2.60 -5.29 19.60
N PHE A 109 3.80 -5.79 19.94
CA PHE A 109 4.65 -6.59 19.08
C PHE A 109 5.15 -7.80 19.92
N GLY A 110 4.53 -8.97 19.70
CA GLY A 110 4.76 -10.15 20.54
C GLY A 110 4.39 -9.89 22.01
N GLY A 111 3.32 -9.16 22.27
CA GLY A 111 2.82 -8.76 23.59
C GLY A 111 3.58 -7.60 24.24
N ARG A 112 4.60 -7.03 23.59
CA ARG A 112 5.39 -5.87 24.10
C ARG A 112 4.88 -4.58 23.50
N THR A 113 4.85 -3.50 24.26
CA THR A 113 4.45 -2.17 23.79
C THR A 113 5.53 -1.46 22.98
N SER A 114 6.79 -1.92 23.08
CA SER A 114 7.92 -1.37 22.33
C SER A 114 8.53 -2.40 21.40
N ILE A 115 9.15 -1.91 20.32
CA ILE A 115 9.91 -2.73 19.37
C ILE A 115 11.13 -1.97 18.88
N THR A 116 12.22 -2.69 18.60
CA THR A 116 13.36 -2.19 17.83
C THR A 116 13.41 -2.92 16.49
N ILE A 117 13.23 -2.17 15.40
CA ILE A 117 13.21 -2.68 14.03
C ILE A 117 14.62 -2.56 13.45
N PRO A 118 15.28 -3.64 13.06
CA PRO A 118 16.60 -3.57 12.44
C PRO A 118 16.60 -2.72 11.17
N ALA A 119 17.74 -2.20 10.79
CA ALA A 119 17.93 -1.56 9.49
C ALA A 119 17.56 -2.53 8.35
N GLY A 120 16.85 -2.04 7.33
CA GLY A 120 16.40 -2.84 6.20
C GLY A 120 15.18 -3.73 6.47
N ALA A 121 14.56 -3.65 7.66
CA ALA A 121 13.47 -4.52 8.06
C ALA A 121 12.14 -3.76 8.24
N LEU A 122 11.05 -4.53 8.33
CA LEU A 122 9.73 -4.07 8.74
C LEU A 122 9.26 -4.87 9.96
N ALA A 123 8.22 -4.37 10.64
CA ALA A 123 7.57 -5.05 11.75
C ALA A 123 6.06 -5.04 11.57
N VAL A 124 5.44 -6.20 11.75
CA VAL A 124 3.99 -6.35 11.79
C VAL A 124 3.55 -6.45 13.24
N SER A 125 2.58 -5.65 13.64
CA SER A 125 2.06 -5.68 15.01
C SER A 125 1.21 -6.91 15.30
N ASP A 126 1.00 -7.16 16.59
CA ASP A 126 -0.07 -8.04 17.04
C ASP A 126 -1.44 -7.47 16.61
N PRO A 127 -2.47 -8.32 16.50
CA PRO A 127 -3.83 -7.86 16.21
C PRO A 127 -4.39 -6.96 17.32
N ALA A 128 -4.89 -5.77 16.94
CA ALA A 128 -5.69 -4.92 17.81
C ALA A 128 -7.17 -5.19 17.60
N ALA A 129 -7.91 -5.45 18.69
CA ALA A 129 -9.36 -5.67 18.64
C ALA A 129 -10.09 -4.34 18.45
N LEU A 130 -10.02 -3.79 17.25
CA LEU A 130 -10.68 -2.57 16.82
C LEU A 130 -11.46 -2.84 15.54
N LYS A 131 -12.79 -2.68 15.63
CA LYS A 131 -13.66 -2.72 14.45
C LYS A 131 -13.51 -1.41 13.70
N LEU A 132 -12.98 -1.48 12.50
CA LEU A 132 -12.82 -0.35 11.59
C LEU A 132 -13.94 -0.37 10.52
N PRO A 133 -14.73 0.71 10.39
CA PRO A 133 -15.65 0.87 9.27
C PRO A 133 -14.86 1.09 7.97
N ALA A 134 -15.37 0.58 6.84
CA ALA A 134 -14.81 0.91 5.54
C ALA A 134 -14.88 2.42 5.26
N LEU A 135 -13.93 2.94 4.49
CA LEU A 135 -13.83 4.35 4.10
C LEU A 135 -13.78 5.29 5.31
N SER A 136 -13.14 4.89 6.40
CA SER A 136 -12.95 5.74 7.57
C SER A 136 -11.51 6.27 7.66
N ASP A 137 -11.38 7.43 8.30
CA ASP A 137 -10.08 7.96 8.66
C ASP A 137 -9.60 7.31 9.97
N VAL A 138 -8.38 6.81 9.94
CA VAL A 138 -7.71 6.14 11.04
C VAL A 138 -6.47 6.94 11.43
N ALA A 139 -6.27 7.14 12.72
CA ALA A 139 -5.05 7.69 13.28
C ALA A 139 -4.18 6.55 13.82
N VAL A 140 -2.97 6.43 13.29
CA VAL A 140 -1.91 5.59 13.86
C VAL A 140 -0.94 6.53 14.58
N SER A 141 -0.84 6.37 15.90
CA SER A 141 0.05 7.19 16.73
C SER A 141 1.17 6.32 17.27
N PHE A 142 2.41 6.75 17.17
CA PHE A 142 3.56 6.02 17.73
C PHE A 142 4.64 6.99 18.21
N VAL A 143 5.45 6.52 19.16
CA VAL A 143 6.50 7.31 19.80
C VAL A 143 7.86 6.83 19.37
N VAL A 144 8.63 7.74 18.79
CA VAL A 144 10.04 7.55 18.48
C VAL A 144 10.86 8.25 19.57
N PRO A 145 11.58 7.52 20.43
CA PRO A 145 12.44 8.13 21.43
C PRO A 145 13.62 8.86 20.78
N ALA A 146 14.30 9.70 21.54
CA ALA A 146 15.56 10.29 21.10
C ALA A 146 16.55 9.16 20.78
N GLN A 147 17.01 9.09 19.52
CA GLN A 147 17.90 8.05 19.03
C GLN A 147 18.61 8.48 17.75
N PRO A 148 19.80 7.94 17.43
CA PRO A 148 20.46 8.20 16.17
C PRO A 148 19.65 7.64 14.99
N ILE A 149 19.22 8.50 14.06
CA ILE A 149 18.58 8.13 12.81
C ILE A 149 19.36 8.77 11.66
N ALA A 150 20.07 7.96 10.88
CA ALA A 150 20.85 8.45 9.75
C ALA A 150 19.98 8.63 8.49
N GLN A 151 18.98 7.78 8.33
CA GLN A 151 18.04 7.80 7.22
C GLN A 151 16.69 7.27 7.69
N VAL A 152 15.61 7.91 7.26
CA VAL A 152 14.24 7.48 7.57
C VAL A 152 13.63 6.72 6.39
N SER A 153 12.77 5.76 6.70
CA SER A 153 11.82 5.20 5.74
C SER A 153 10.58 6.09 5.75
N TYR A 154 10.25 6.70 4.61
CA TYR A 154 9.14 7.64 4.52
C TYR A 154 8.44 7.56 3.17
N HIS A 155 7.21 8.03 3.11
CA HIS A 155 6.53 8.36 1.87
C HIS A 155 6.37 9.89 1.78
N GLY A 156 6.88 10.47 0.70
CA GLY A 156 7.10 11.93 0.63
C GLY A 156 5.84 12.75 0.35
N PHE A 157 4.82 12.13 -0.28
CA PHE A 157 3.60 12.81 -0.69
C PHE A 157 2.36 12.10 -0.16
N ALA A 158 1.93 12.42 1.05
CA ALA A 158 0.76 11.78 1.66
C ALA A 158 -0.57 12.28 1.09
N ASP A 159 -0.63 13.51 0.59
CA ASP A 159 -1.89 14.22 0.27
C ASP A 159 -2.93 14.16 1.41
N GLN A 160 -2.41 14.04 2.63
CA GLN A 160 -3.12 13.91 3.90
C GLN A 160 -2.33 14.61 4.99
N THR A 161 -3.01 15.44 5.78
CA THR A 161 -2.40 16.10 6.93
C THR A 161 -2.28 15.12 8.08
N SER A 162 -1.05 14.91 8.53
CA SER A 162 -0.64 14.17 9.72
C SER A 162 0.03 15.11 10.72
N PHE A 163 0.38 14.63 11.91
CA PHE A 163 0.81 15.49 13.00
C PHE A 163 1.97 14.91 13.78
N THR A 164 2.83 15.78 14.31
CA THR A 164 3.85 15.41 15.30
C THR A 164 3.70 16.27 16.55
N ALA A 165 4.11 15.74 17.70
CA ALA A 165 4.19 16.47 18.96
C ALA A 165 5.39 15.96 19.77
N GLU A 166 5.94 16.80 20.66
CA GLU A 166 7.01 16.40 21.58
C GLU A 166 6.51 15.44 22.66
N GLY A 167 7.35 14.49 23.06
CA GLY A 167 7.07 13.51 24.11
C GLY A 167 6.09 12.42 23.70
N ASP A 168 5.61 11.66 24.69
CA ASP A 168 4.62 10.59 24.50
C ASP A 168 3.19 11.12 24.69
N ALA A 169 2.52 11.37 23.58
CA ALA A 169 1.09 11.66 23.48
C ALA A 169 0.34 10.65 22.61
N SER A 170 0.90 9.45 22.41
CA SER A 170 0.39 8.44 21.48
C SER A 170 -1.05 8.01 21.78
N GLY A 171 -1.42 7.87 23.05
CA GLY A 171 -2.79 7.54 23.49
C GLY A 171 -3.70 8.76 23.77
N ALA A 172 -3.19 10.00 23.65
CA ALA A 172 -3.96 11.21 23.98
C ALA A 172 -5.09 11.44 22.96
N LYS A 173 -6.23 11.99 23.43
CA LYS A 173 -7.37 12.36 22.58
C LYS A 173 -6.95 13.35 21.49
N SER A 174 -6.19 14.39 21.87
CA SER A 174 -5.63 15.40 20.97
C SER A 174 -4.15 15.59 21.28
N LEU A 175 -3.39 16.08 20.32
CA LEU A 175 -2.00 16.47 20.53
C LEU A 175 -1.94 17.96 20.95
N ASP A 176 -1.08 18.25 21.91
CA ASP A 176 -0.82 19.63 22.32
C ASP A 176 0.18 20.27 21.35
N ASN A 177 -0.15 21.48 20.85
CA ASN A 177 0.69 22.25 19.92
C ASN A 177 1.28 21.39 18.77
N PRO A 178 0.45 20.64 18.01
CA PRO A 178 0.95 19.74 17.00
C PRO A 178 1.59 20.51 15.83
N THR A 179 2.64 19.94 15.26
CA THR A 179 3.18 20.36 13.98
C THR A 179 2.57 19.51 12.87
N GLU A 180 2.00 20.15 11.85
CA GLU A 180 1.48 19.47 10.67
C GLU A 180 2.60 18.94 9.79
N ILE A 181 2.44 17.72 9.30
CA ILE A 181 3.29 17.11 8.28
C ILE A 181 2.42 16.55 7.16
N LYS A 182 2.98 16.50 5.93
CA LYS A 182 2.27 16.02 4.73
C LYS A 182 3.01 14.85 4.08
N ASN A 183 3.57 14.02 4.92
CA ASN A 183 4.26 12.78 4.57
C ASN A 183 3.94 11.72 5.63
N TRP A 184 4.16 10.46 5.30
CA TRP A 184 4.11 9.36 6.26
C TRP A 184 5.53 8.87 6.55
N LEU A 185 5.85 8.73 7.84
CA LEU A 185 7.16 8.29 8.31
C LEU A 185 6.99 6.95 9.04
N PHE A 186 7.82 5.98 8.72
CA PHE A 186 7.88 4.69 9.39
C PHE A 186 6.59 3.84 9.34
N LEU A 187 5.47 4.35 8.89
CA LEU A 187 4.23 3.60 8.68
C LEU A 187 4.15 3.16 7.21
N LYS A 188 3.92 1.85 6.98
CA LYS A 188 3.84 1.26 5.65
C LYS A 188 2.45 0.76 5.29
N GLY A 189 1.69 0.29 6.27
CA GLY A 189 0.40 -0.30 5.98
C GLY A 189 -0.48 -0.58 7.18
N ILE A 190 -1.74 -0.83 6.89
CA ILE A 190 -2.74 -1.35 7.82
C ILE A 190 -3.44 -2.52 7.15
N ASP A 191 -3.44 -3.66 7.82
CA ASP A 191 -4.26 -4.81 7.45
C ASP A 191 -5.45 -4.93 8.37
N VAL A 192 -6.54 -5.46 7.83
CA VAL A 192 -7.74 -5.82 8.61
C VAL A 192 -8.02 -7.31 8.49
N ARG A 193 -8.56 -7.90 9.58
CA ARG A 193 -9.03 -9.26 9.55
C ARG A 193 -10.45 -9.31 8.99
N THR A 194 -10.64 -10.15 7.99
CA THR A 194 -11.88 -10.29 7.23
C THR A 194 -12.20 -11.75 6.95
N ASN A 195 -13.22 -12.00 6.10
CA ASN A 195 -13.57 -13.33 5.63
C ASN A 195 -12.70 -13.78 4.44
N ASP A 196 -12.67 -15.07 4.16
CA ASP A 196 -11.83 -15.72 3.13
C ASP A 196 -12.08 -15.26 1.69
N LYS A 197 -13.21 -14.57 1.43
CA LYS A 197 -13.53 -14.05 0.09
C LYS A 197 -12.90 -12.69 -0.17
N SER A 198 -12.43 -12.03 0.88
CA SER A 198 -11.80 -10.71 0.77
C SER A 198 -10.45 -10.78 0.06
N GLY A 199 -10.00 -9.66 -0.43
CA GLY A 199 -8.69 -9.49 -1.06
C GLY A 199 -8.37 -8.03 -1.28
N SER A 200 -7.17 -7.73 -1.76
CA SER A 200 -6.78 -6.37 -2.10
C SER A 200 -6.45 -6.21 -3.58
N ILE A 201 -6.64 -4.99 -4.05
CA ILE A 201 -6.22 -4.47 -5.35
C ILE A 201 -5.07 -3.52 -5.06
N VAL A 202 -3.91 -3.77 -5.63
CA VAL A 202 -2.79 -2.84 -5.55
C VAL A 202 -2.86 -1.88 -6.74
N ALA A 203 -2.93 -0.59 -6.46
CA ALA A 203 -2.74 0.49 -7.41
C ALA A 203 -1.25 0.86 -7.41
N PHE A 204 -0.50 0.42 -8.41
CA PHE A 204 0.95 0.57 -8.48
C PHE A 204 1.33 1.52 -9.60
N GLY A 205 2.12 2.55 -9.29
CA GLY A 205 2.42 3.58 -10.26
C GLY A 205 3.25 4.75 -9.73
N ASP A 206 3.18 5.82 -10.47
CA ASP A 206 3.90 7.08 -10.22
C ASP A 206 3.03 8.14 -9.50
N SER A 207 3.32 9.43 -9.71
CA SER A 207 2.59 10.57 -9.12
C SER A 207 1.11 10.61 -9.48
N ILE A 208 0.70 10.04 -10.62
CA ILE A 208 -0.69 10.01 -11.03
C ILE A 208 -1.46 8.96 -10.20
N THR A 209 -0.81 7.90 -9.76
CA THR A 209 -1.38 6.94 -8.81
C THR A 209 -1.29 7.46 -7.38
N ASP A 210 -0.19 8.08 -7.00
CA ASP A 210 0.05 8.72 -5.70
C ASP A 210 -0.97 9.84 -5.41
N GLY A 211 -1.40 10.58 -6.46
CA GLY A 211 -2.49 11.54 -6.39
C GLY A 211 -2.07 13.00 -6.47
N ALA A 212 -0.95 13.29 -7.12
CA ALA A 212 -0.46 14.67 -7.29
C ALA A 212 -1.53 15.57 -7.91
N ARG A 213 -1.72 16.78 -7.38
CA ARG A 213 -2.76 17.76 -7.73
C ARG A 213 -4.18 17.41 -7.27
N SER A 214 -4.42 16.29 -6.58
CA SER A 214 -5.70 16.11 -5.89
C SER A 214 -5.80 17.06 -4.69
N THR A 215 -7.02 17.36 -4.27
CA THR A 215 -7.25 18.28 -3.15
C THR A 215 -6.85 17.62 -1.83
N LEU A 216 -5.92 18.24 -1.11
CA LEU A 216 -5.41 17.80 0.18
C LEU A 216 -6.55 17.43 1.14
N ASP A 217 -6.40 16.33 1.89
CA ASP A 217 -7.34 15.85 2.92
C ASP A 217 -8.73 15.42 2.42
N THR A 218 -8.93 15.28 1.11
CA THR A 218 -10.26 14.96 0.56
C THR A 218 -10.38 13.57 -0.04
N ASN A 219 -9.29 12.81 -0.14
CA ASN A 219 -9.27 11.46 -0.67
C ASN A 219 -9.91 11.35 -2.07
N GLN A 220 -9.45 12.18 -3.03
CA GLN A 220 -9.98 12.26 -4.39
C GLN A 220 -9.13 11.55 -5.45
N ARG A 221 -8.07 10.86 -5.07
CA ARG A 221 -7.21 10.07 -5.97
C ARG A 221 -8.02 8.97 -6.66
N TRP A 222 -7.61 8.53 -7.85
CA TRP A 222 -8.35 7.47 -8.54
C TRP A 222 -8.47 6.15 -7.75
N PRO A 223 -7.47 5.73 -6.91
CA PRO A 223 -7.65 4.58 -6.03
C PRO A 223 -8.74 4.79 -4.98
N ASP A 224 -8.90 6.02 -4.44
CA ASP A 224 -9.96 6.34 -3.48
C ASP A 224 -11.35 6.30 -4.15
N VAL A 225 -11.44 6.78 -5.41
CA VAL A 225 -12.68 6.69 -6.21
C VAL A 225 -13.04 5.21 -6.43
N LEU A 226 -12.06 4.38 -6.81
CA LEU A 226 -12.26 2.94 -6.97
C LEU A 226 -12.75 2.30 -5.66
N ALA A 227 -12.11 2.61 -4.53
CA ALA A 227 -12.50 2.09 -3.22
C ALA A 227 -13.97 2.42 -2.90
N ARG A 228 -14.39 3.67 -3.09
CA ARG A 228 -15.79 4.08 -2.89
C ARG A 228 -16.76 3.29 -3.79
N ARG A 229 -16.41 3.08 -5.05
CA ARG A 229 -17.23 2.30 -6.00
C ARG A 229 -17.33 0.83 -5.61
N LEU A 230 -16.24 0.23 -5.16
CA LEU A 230 -16.23 -1.15 -4.66
C LEU A 230 -17.10 -1.30 -3.41
N GLN A 231 -17.01 -0.35 -2.47
CA GLN A 231 -17.84 -0.37 -1.26
C GLN A 231 -19.34 -0.21 -1.55
N ALA A 232 -19.71 0.50 -2.61
CA ALA A 232 -21.09 0.63 -3.07
C ALA A 232 -21.63 -0.65 -3.73
N ASP A 233 -20.76 -1.53 -4.23
CA ASP A 233 -21.16 -2.80 -4.87
C ASP A 233 -21.22 -3.93 -3.84
N LYS A 234 -22.40 -4.52 -3.63
CA LYS A 234 -22.62 -5.60 -2.65
C LYS A 234 -21.75 -6.85 -2.89
N LYS A 235 -21.27 -7.09 -4.10
CA LYS A 235 -20.46 -8.26 -4.46
C LYS A 235 -18.96 -8.00 -4.31
N LEU A 236 -18.54 -6.73 -4.39
CA LEU A 236 -17.12 -6.34 -4.44
C LEU A 236 -16.65 -5.57 -3.21
N ARG A 237 -17.55 -5.21 -2.28
CA ARG A 237 -17.23 -4.44 -1.06
C ARG A 237 -16.23 -5.13 -0.10
N ASN A 238 -15.84 -6.35 -0.39
CA ASN A 238 -14.82 -7.11 0.30
C ASN A 238 -13.42 -6.98 -0.32
N LEU A 239 -13.26 -6.09 -1.31
CA LEU A 239 -11.96 -5.79 -1.92
C LEU A 239 -11.42 -4.48 -1.37
N GLY A 240 -10.21 -4.52 -0.80
CA GLY A 240 -9.42 -3.36 -0.41
C GLY A 240 -8.70 -2.75 -1.61
N VAL A 241 -8.33 -1.49 -1.51
CA VAL A 241 -7.49 -0.78 -2.49
C VAL A 241 -6.28 -0.23 -1.75
N LEU A 242 -5.09 -0.56 -2.24
CA LEU A 242 -3.80 -0.13 -1.69
C LEU A 242 -3.13 0.79 -2.71
N ASN A 243 -2.76 1.99 -2.29
CA ASN A 243 -2.08 2.95 -3.15
C ASN A 243 -0.57 2.84 -2.95
N GLU A 244 0.12 2.26 -3.93
CA GLU A 244 1.57 2.09 -3.99
C GLU A 244 2.19 2.99 -5.07
N GLY A 245 1.62 4.19 -5.26
CA GLY A 245 2.19 5.25 -6.09
C GLY A 245 3.42 5.88 -5.44
N ILE A 246 4.36 6.34 -6.25
CA ILE A 246 5.50 7.17 -5.83
C ILE A 246 5.64 8.31 -6.84
N GLY A 247 5.54 9.55 -6.38
CA GLY A 247 5.73 10.72 -7.25
C GLY A 247 7.06 10.67 -7.99
N GLY A 248 7.06 10.78 -9.31
CA GLY A 248 8.27 10.75 -10.14
C GLY A 248 8.88 9.37 -10.39
N ASN A 249 8.20 8.29 -9.97
CA ASN A 249 8.71 6.92 -10.15
C ASN A 249 8.78 6.52 -11.63
N ARG A 250 9.63 5.55 -11.92
CA ARG A 250 9.93 5.04 -13.28
C ARG A 250 9.93 3.52 -13.29
N VAL A 251 9.68 2.92 -14.45
CA VAL A 251 9.73 1.47 -14.61
C VAL A 251 11.16 0.95 -14.48
N LEU A 252 12.12 1.61 -15.17
CA LEU A 252 13.44 1.06 -15.46
C LEU A 252 14.56 1.67 -14.61
N HIS A 253 14.39 2.89 -14.13
CA HIS A 253 15.47 3.63 -13.48
C HIS A 253 15.08 4.12 -12.07
N ASP A 254 15.99 3.94 -11.12
CA ASP A 254 15.89 4.61 -9.82
C ASP A 254 16.02 6.11 -9.99
N ASN A 255 15.26 6.87 -9.23
CA ASN A 255 15.38 8.31 -9.09
C ASN A 255 14.60 8.74 -7.86
N THR A 256 13.30 9.05 -8.01
CA THR A 256 12.41 9.20 -6.87
C THR A 256 11.98 7.82 -6.43
N GLY A 257 12.61 7.32 -5.40
CA GLY A 257 12.48 5.94 -4.95
C GLY A 257 13.14 4.92 -5.91
N PRO A 258 13.13 3.64 -5.53
CA PRO A 258 13.55 2.55 -6.39
C PRO A 258 12.62 2.41 -7.59
N SER A 259 13.15 1.95 -8.73
CA SER A 259 12.37 1.68 -9.94
C SER A 259 11.24 0.68 -9.67
N ALA A 260 10.17 0.74 -10.47
CA ALA A 260 9.05 -0.19 -10.34
C ALA A 260 9.51 -1.65 -10.38
N LEU A 261 10.48 -1.99 -11.24
CA LEU A 261 11.09 -3.33 -11.28
C LEU A 261 11.78 -3.71 -9.97
N ALA A 262 12.45 -2.77 -9.30
CA ALA A 262 13.18 -3.03 -8.06
C ALA A 262 12.26 -3.13 -6.84
N ARG A 263 11.19 -2.31 -6.77
CA ARG A 263 10.28 -2.25 -5.60
C ARG A 263 9.09 -3.20 -5.65
N PHE A 264 8.90 -3.93 -6.74
CA PHE A 264 7.70 -4.70 -7.02
C PHE A 264 7.38 -5.77 -5.96
N ASP A 265 8.40 -6.53 -5.51
CA ASP A 265 8.18 -7.59 -4.52
C ASP A 265 7.72 -7.00 -3.19
N ARG A 266 8.33 -5.89 -2.78
CA ARG A 266 8.03 -5.18 -1.54
C ARG A 266 6.64 -4.53 -1.56
N ASP A 267 6.30 -3.84 -2.67
CA ASP A 267 5.13 -2.95 -2.73
C ASP A 267 3.90 -3.65 -3.34
N VAL A 268 4.08 -4.78 -4.02
CA VAL A 268 2.97 -5.54 -4.63
C VAL A 268 2.87 -6.94 -4.04
N LEU A 269 3.90 -7.78 -4.21
CA LEU A 269 3.80 -9.20 -3.90
C LEU A 269 3.67 -9.48 -2.40
N ALA A 270 4.27 -8.63 -1.55
CA ALA A 270 4.22 -8.75 -0.10
C ALA A 270 2.93 -8.20 0.53
N GLN A 271 2.02 -7.60 -0.23
CA GLN A 271 0.79 -7.04 0.30
C GLN A 271 -0.19 -8.13 0.75
N ALA A 272 -0.84 -7.91 1.91
CA ALA A 272 -1.74 -8.91 2.48
C ALA A 272 -2.98 -9.09 1.61
N GLY A 273 -3.22 -10.34 1.19
CA GLY A 273 -4.41 -10.72 0.44
C GLY A 273 -4.50 -10.16 -0.98
N VAL A 274 -3.39 -9.77 -1.59
CA VAL A 274 -3.39 -9.22 -2.96
C VAL A 274 -3.93 -10.24 -3.95
N LYS A 275 -4.89 -9.80 -4.78
CA LYS A 275 -5.51 -10.58 -5.86
C LYS A 275 -5.38 -9.92 -7.22
N TYR A 276 -5.32 -8.59 -7.22
CA TYR A 276 -5.35 -7.78 -8.43
C TYR A 276 -4.31 -6.68 -8.36
N LEU A 277 -3.73 -6.37 -9.50
CA LEU A 277 -2.82 -5.26 -9.73
C LEU A 277 -3.37 -4.37 -10.83
N ILE A 278 -3.47 -3.06 -10.60
CA ILE A 278 -3.63 -2.05 -11.64
C ILE A 278 -2.29 -1.32 -11.76
N LEU A 279 -1.66 -1.41 -12.93
CA LEU A 279 -0.33 -0.88 -13.19
C LEU A 279 -0.40 0.34 -14.10
N LEU A 280 -0.06 1.52 -13.55
CA LEU A 280 0.04 2.81 -14.26
C LEU A 280 1.44 3.39 -14.06
N GLU A 281 2.34 3.11 -14.97
CA GLU A 281 3.74 3.53 -14.90
C GLU A 281 4.28 3.83 -16.31
N SER A 282 5.39 4.53 -16.42
CA SER A 282 6.22 4.82 -17.59
C SER A 282 6.29 6.28 -17.99
N ILE A 283 5.37 7.15 -17.58
CA ILE A 283 5.34 8.54 -18.10
C ILE A 283 6.62 9.31 -17.73
N ASN A 284 7.22 9.01 -16.58
CA ASN A 284 8.47 9.64 -16.15
C ASN A 284 9.69 9.06 -16.88
N ASP A 285 9.69 7.79 -17.25
CA ASP A 285 10.72 7.22 -18.14
C ASP A 285 10.69 7.96 -19.48
N ILE A 286 9.50 8.12 -20.07
CA ILE A 286 9.27 8.81 -21.34
C ILE A 286 9.70 10.29 -21.24
N GLY A 287 9.31 10.98 -20.17
CA GLY A 287 9.63 12.39 -19.95
C GLY A 287 11.14 12.65 -19.81
N HIS A 288 11.87 11.72 -19.20
CA HIS A 288 13.33 11.82 -19.01
C HIS A 288 14.15 11.23 -20.15
N ALA A 289 13.56 10.44 -21.05
CA ALA A 289 14.27 9.78 -22.15
C ALA A 289 14.98 10.75 -23.12
N GLN A 290 14.60 12.02 -23.12
CA GLN A 290 15.17 13.05 -23.99
C GLN A 290 16.10 14.02 -23.24
N ASP A 291 16.44 13.76 -21.96
CA ASP A 291 17.34 14.63 -21.20
C ASP A 291 18.79 14.47 -21.69
N PRO A 292 19.37 15.48 -22.37
CA PRO A 292 20.72 15.39 -22.92
C PRO A 292 21.81 15.31 -21.83
N VAL A 293 21.48 15.69 -20.60
CA VAL A 293 22.41 15.63 -19.45
C VAL A 293 22.48 14.22 -18.86
N LYS A 294 21.48 13.39 -19.15
CA LYS A 294 21.38 12.03 -18.63
C LYS A 294 21.19 11.00 -19.75
N PRO A 295 22.20 10.81 -20.63
CA PRO A 295 22.06 9.91 -21.77
C PRO A 295 21.83 8.45 -21.39
N TYR A 296 22.10 8.06 -20.13
CA TYR A 296 21.80 6.74 -19.59
C TYR A 296 20.32 6.57 -19.22
N ASP A 297 19.53 7.63 -19.21
CA ASP A 297 18.08 7.59 -18.98
C ASP A 297 17.27 7.38 -20.28
N VAL A 298 17.96 7.27 -21.42
CA VAL A 298 17.31 7.03 -22.72
C VAL A 298 16.64 5.65 -22.70
N VAL A 299 15.36 5.64 -23.04
CA VAL A 299 14.54 4.42 -23.16
C VAL A 299 13.74 4.45 -24.45
N SER A 300 13.36 3.28 -24.93
CA SER A 300 12.40 3.08 -26.01
C SER A 300 11.05 2.59 -25.50
N ALA A 301 10.01 2.65 -26.34
CA ALA A 301 8.74 2.03 -26.04
C ALA A 301 8.87 0.52 -25.78
N ASP A 302 9.73 -0.16 -26.51
CA ASP A 302 9.98 -1.60 -26.38
C ASP A 302 10.63 -1.93 -25.03
N ASP A 303 11.55 -1.11 -24.53
CA ASP A 303 12.15 -1.28 -23.20
C ASP A 303 11.09 -1.19 -22.10
N LEU A 304 10.17 -0.20 -22.20
CA LEU A 304 9.07 -0.01 -21.26
C LEU A 304 8.08 -1.19 -21.31
N ILE A 305 7.70 -1.62 -22.50
CA ILE A 305 6.83 -2.77 -22.73
C ILE A 305 7.47 -4.02 -22.11
N GLN A 306 8.76 -4.22 -22.30
CA GLN A 306 9.47 -5.34 -21.70
C GLN A 306 9.49 -5.25 -20.17
N GLY A 307 9.74 -4.06 -19.60
CA GLY A 307 9.68 -3.84 -18.15
C GLY A 307 8.31 -4.18 -17.59
N ILE A 308 7.24 -3.67 -18.18
CA ILE A 308 5.85 -3.97 -17.78
C ILE A 308 5.55 -5.46 -17.87
N SER A 309 6.03 -6.12 -18.95
CA SER A 309 5.85 -7.56 -19.14
C SER A 309 6.53 -8.39 -18.04
N GLN A 310 7.72 -7.96 -17.55
CA GLN A 310 8.40 -8.60 -16.42
C GLN A 310 7.60 -8.45 -15.11
N LEU A 311 7.01 -7.26 -14.85
CA LEU A 311 6.14 -7.06 -13.68
C LEU A 311 4.92 -7.97 -13.74
N ALA A 312 4.27 -8.07 -14.92
CA ALA A 312 3.12 -8.95 -15.12
C ALA A 312 3.49 -10.43 -14.90
N ALA A 313 4.59 -10.90 -15.47
CA ALA A 313 5.04 -12.27 -15.30
C ALA A 313 5.31 -12.62 -13.81
N ARG A 314 5.92 -11.70 -13.06
CA ARG A 314 6.16 -11.88 -11.61
C ARG A 314 4.83 -11.93 -10.83
N ALA A 315 3.88 -11.04 -11.14
CA ALA A 315 2.54 -11.05 -10.52
C ALA A 315 1.81 -12.39 -10.79
N HIS A 316 1.82 -12.86 -12.03
CA HIS A 316 1.18 -14.11 -12.42
C HIS A 316 1.77 -15.32 -11.68
N THR A 317 3.08 -15.33 -11.40
CA THR A 317 3.71 -16.39 -10.61
C THR A 317 3.09 -16.52 -9.20
N HIS A 318 2.51 -15.43 -8.67
CA HIS A 318 1.81 -15.38 -7.39
C HIS A 318 0.28 -15.46 -7.52
N GLY A 319 -0.23 -15.74 -8.73
CA GLY A 319 -1.67 -15.82 -8.99
C GLY A 319 -2.40 -14.48 -8.96
N ILE A 320 -1.67 -13.38 -9.07
CA ILE A 320 -2.21 -12.01 -9.09
C ILE A 320 -2.58 -11.66 -10.54
N LYS A 321 -3.83 -11.21 -10.76
CA LYS A 321 -4.26 -10.72 -12.07
C LYS A 321 -3.77 -9.30 -12.29
N VAL A 322 -3.29 -9.02 -13.51
CA VAL A 322 -2.68 -7.73 -13.87
C VAL A 322 -3.51 -7.01 -14.90
N TYR A 323 -3.93 -5.80 -14.57
CA TYR A 323 -4.61 -4.87 -15.47
C TYR A 323 -3.69 -3.70 -15.78
N GLY A 324 -3.29 -3.55 -17.04
CA GLY A 324 -2.50 -2.40 -17.48
C GLY A 324 -3.40 -1.16 -17.58
N ALA A 325 -2.98 -0.04 -17.04
CA ALA A 325 -3.66 1.23 -17.22
C ALA A 325 -2.93 2.04 -18.29
N THR A 326 -3.67 2.58 -19.27
CA THR A 326 -3.09 3.43 -20.31
C THR A 326 -2.61 4.75 -19.73
N LEU A 327 -1.45 5.20 -20.17
CA LEU A 327 -0.84 6.47 -19.79
C LEU A 327 -1.74 7.63 -20.22
N THR A 328 -2.05 8.51 -19.29
CA THR A 328 -2.87 9.71 -19.55
C THR A 328 -2.21 10.65 -20.56
N PRO A 329 -2.96 11.55 -21.23
CA PRO A 329 -2.38 12.60 -22.06
C PRO A 329 -1.37 13.45 -21.27
N TYR A 330 -0.32 13.96 -21.96
CA TYR A 330 0.67 14.79 -21.27
C TYR A 330 1.28 15.88 -22.17
N VAL A 331 0.79 16.03 -23.40
CA VAL A 331 1.26 17.11 -24.27
C VAL A 331 0.89 18.47 -23.67
N GLY A 332 1.92 19.32 -23.52
CA GLY A 332 1.84 20.56 -22.76
C GLY A 332 2.61 20.50 -21.43
N ALA A 333 2.88 19.31 -20.90
CA ALA A 333 3.72 19.14 -19.73
C ALA A 333 5.17 19.58 -19.99
N LYS A 334 5.86 19.99 -18.92
CA LYS A 334 7.22 20.56 -19.01
C LYS A 334 8.22 19.67 -19.76
N TYR A 335 8.10 18.36 -19.65
CA TYR A 335 9.02 17.40 -20.30
C TYR A 335 8.38 16.68 -21.51
N ALA A 336 7.22 17.14 -21.96
CA ALA A 336 6.59 16.58 -23.14
C ALA A 336 7.42 16.85 -24.40
N SER A 337 7.47 15.87 -25.28
CA SER A 337 8.12 15.97 -26.59
C SER A 337 7.34 15.18 -27.64
N PRO A 338 7.50 15.51 -28.95
CA PRO A 338 6.87 14.71 -30.01
C PRO A 338 7.32 13.24 -30.01
N ALA A 339 8.57 12.95 -29.71
CA ALA A 339 9.08 11.59 -29.60
C ALA A 339 8.48 10.86 -28.37
N GLY A 340 8.36 11.55 -27.24
CA GLY A 340 7.73 11.02 -26.04
C GLY A 340 6.25 10.71 -26.25
N GLU A 341 5.52 11.56 -26.98
CA GLU A 341 4.10 11.26 -27.32
C GLU A 341 3.99 10.03 -28.22
N GLN A 342 4.90 9.83 -29.17
CA GLN A 342 4.93 8.62 -29.97
C GLN A 342 5.19 7.38 -29.09
N MET A 343 6.10 7.46 -28.12
CA MET A 343 6.35 6.36 -27.16
C MET A 343 5.11 6.08 -26.31
N ARG A 344 4.46 7.13 -25.76
CA ARG A 344 3.23 7.00 -24.98
C ARG A 344 2.13 6.27 -25.77
N GLN A 345 1.92 6.67 -27.03
CA GLN A 345 0.93 6.03 -27.90
C GLN A 345 1.29 4.57 -28.19
N ALA A 346 2.56 4.25 -28.41
CA ALA A 346 3.01 2.87 -28.64
C ALA A 346 2.77 1.99 -27.40
N VAL A 347 3.12 2.47 -26.21
CA VAL A 347 2.87 1.77 -24.93
C VAL A 347 1.36 1.60 -24.71
N ASN A 348 0.54 2.64 -24.92
CA ASN A 348 -0.90 2.58 -24.77
C ASN A 348 -1.55 1.60 -25.77
N GLN A 349 -1.09 1.58 -27.01
CA GLN A 349 -1.56 0.62 -28.01
C GLN A 349 -1.24 -0.81 -27.59
N TRP A 350 -0.03 -1.07 -27.09
CA TRP A 350 0.33 -2.37 -26.58
C TRP A 350 -0.53 -2.77 -25.37
N ILE A 351 -0.74 -1.90 -24.40
CA ILE A 351 -1.60 -2.17 -23.23
C ILE A 351 -3.01 -2.58 -23.67
N ARG A 352 -3.58 -1.92 -24.68
CA ARG A 352 -4.93 -2.21 -25.18
C ARG A 352 -5.04 -3.53 -25.95
N THR A 353 -3.95 -4.05 -26.49
CA THR A 353 -3.99 -5.18 -27.44
C THR A 353 -3.24 -6.44 -27.02
N THR A 354 -2.40 -6.33 -25.99
CA THR A 354 -1.60 -7.47 -25.53
C THR A 354 -2.46 -8.53 -24.82
N ASN A 355 -2.05 -9.79 -24.94
CA ASN A 355 -2.60 -10.90 -24.17
C ASN A 355 -1.72 -11.29 -22.97
N LEU A 356 -0.66 -10.52 -22.68
CA LEU A 356 0.20 -10.72 -21.52
C LEU A 356 -0.41 -10.14 -20.23
N LEU A 357 -1.44 -9.29 -20.38
CA LEU A 357 -2.20 -8.71 -19.27
C LEU A 357 -3.58 -9.37 -19.22
N ASP A 358 -4.18 -9.45 -18.04
CA ASP A 358 -5.54 -10.00 -17.86
C ASP A 358 -6.65 -9.05 -18.33
N GLY A 359 -6.29 -7.85 -18.72
CA GLY A 359 -7.14 -6.80 -19.25
C GLY A 359 -6.48 -5.43 -19.10
N PHE A 360 -7.24 -4.40 -19.36
CA PHE A 360 -6.74 -3.03 -19.27
C PHE A 360 -7.81 -2.06 -18.75
N VAL A 361 -7.33 -0.89 -18.30
CA VAL A 361 -8.14 0.28 -17.93
C VAL A 361 -7.71 1.44 -18.82
N ASP A 362 -8.64 2.10 -19.49
CA ASP A 362 -8.33 3.15 -20.46
C ASP A 362 -8.41 4.55 -19.85
N PHE A 363 -7.40 4.89 -19.04
CA PHE A 363 -7.28 6.21 -18.41
C PHE A 363 -6.98 7.32 -19.43
N ASP A 364 -6.24 6.99 -20.51
CA ASP A 364 -6.02 7.90 -21.63
C ASP A 364 -7.36 8.40 -22.20
N LYS A 365 -8.22 7.46 -22.58
CA LYS A 365 -9.55 7.79 -23.11
C LYS A 365 -10.47 8.51 -22.11
N ALA A 366 -10.33 8.18 -20.83
CA ALA A 366 -11.17 8.77 -19.78
C ALA A 366 -10.84 10.25 -19.50
N THR A 367 -9.62 10.69 -19.81
CA THR A 367 -9.11 12.02 -19.44
C THR A 367 -8.75 12.92 -20.61
N GLN A 368 -8.69 12.38 -21.83
CA GLN A 368 -8.30 13.13 -23.03
C GLN A 368 -9.33 14.17 -23.45
N ASP A 369 -8.88 15.21 -24.15
CA ASP A 369 -9.75 16.11 -24.90
C ASP A 369 -10.27 15.38 -26.16
N PRO A 370 -11.59 15.31 -26.38
CA PRO A 370 -12.14 14.64 -27.55
C PRO A 370 -11.70 15.22 -28.91
N ALA A 371 -11.37 16.52 -28.96
CA ALA A 371 -10.91 17.20 -30.18
C ALA A 371 -9.41 17.05 -30.39
N ASN A 372 -8.63 16.85 -29.32
CA ASN A 372 -7.18 16.66 -29.35
C ASN A 372 -6.74 15.61 -28.32
N PRO A 373 -6.78 14.32 -28.65
CA PRO A 373 -6.50 13.23 -27.69
C PRO A 373 -5.10 13.22 -27.05
N ALA A 374 -4.19 14.03 -27.53
CA ALA A 374 -2.84 14.12 -26.97
C ALA A 374 -2.76 15.01 -25.71
N VAL A 375 -3.81 15.79 -25.42
CA VAL A 375 -3.91 16.67 -24.26
C VAL A 375 -5.05 16.25 -23.33
N PHE A 376 -4.96 16.63 -22.08
CA PHE A 376 -6.07 16.50 -21.15
C PHE A 376 -7.28 17.33 -21.60
N SER A 377 -8.48 16.86 -21.34
CA SER A 377 -9.67 17.73 -21.35
C SER A 377 -9.50 18.81 -20.28
N SER A 378 -10.09 19.98 -20.53
CA SER A 378 -9.95 21.15 -19.63
C SER A 378 -10.45 20.87 -18.20
N THR A 379 -11.38 19.93 -18.02
CA THR A 379 -11.88 19.53 -16.70
C THR A 379 -10.98 18.52 -16.00
N ALA A 380 -10.27 17.71 -16.77
CA ALA A 380 -9.40 16.66 -16.22
C ALA A 380 -7.99 17.14 -15.87
N ASP A 381 -7.55 18.26 -16.46
CA ASP A 381 -6.21 18.83 -16.25
C ASP A 381 -6.08 19.45 -14.86
N GLY A 382 -5.07 19.06 -14.09
CA GLY A 382 -4.67 19.68 -12.82
C GLY A 382 -3.90 21.00 -12.96
N GLY A 383 -3.74 21.50 -14.20
CA GLY A 383 -3.11 22.80 -14.52
C GLY A 383 -1.62 22.73 -14.85
N ASP A 384 -1.04 21.55 -14.94
CA ASP A 384 0.35 21.34 -15.37
C ASP A 384 0.47 20.41 -16.58
N HIS A 385 -0.66 20.04 -17.17
CA HIS A 385 -0.77 19.18 -18.35
C HIS A 385 -0.17 17.77 -18.17
N LEU A 386 0.03 17.34 -16.92
CA LEU A 386 0.61 16.05 -16.56
C LEU A 386 -0.25 15.31 -15.52
N HIS A 387 -0.67 16.02 -14.48
CA HIS A 387 -1.42 15.44 -13.38
C HIS A 387 -2.90 15.79 -13.49
N PRO A 388 -3.78 14.82 -13.23
CA PRO A 388 -5.23 15.07 -13.22
C PRO A 388 -5.66 16.02 -12.08
N SER A 389 -6.73 16.77 -12.34
CA SER A 389 -7.53 17.42 -11.29
C SER A 389 -8.37 16.38 -10.53
N ASP A 390 -9.08 16.79 -9.46
CA ASP A 390 -10.05 15.90 -8.78
C ASP A 390 -11.11 15.35 -9.77
N ALA A 391 -11.56 16.15 -10.74
CA ALA A 391 -12.48 15.70 -11.77
C ALA A 391 -11.83 14.68 -12.72
N GLY A 392 -10.55 14.87 -13.04
CA GLY A 392 -9.75 13.91 -13.82
C GLY A 392 -9.58 12.59 -13.08
N TYR A 393 -9.18 12.63 -11.81
CA TYR A 393 -9.09 11.44 -10.96
C TYR A 393 -10.43 10.72 -10.81
N LYS A 394 -11.52 11.48 -10.68
CA LYS A 394 -12.85 10.91 -10.67
C LYS A 394 -13.17 10.20 -11.99
N ALA A 395 -12.86 10.82 -13.12
CA ALA A 395 -13.08 10.21 -14.44
C ALA A 395 -12.25 8.91 -14.59
N MET A 396 -10.98 8.91 -14.14
CA MET A 396 -10.16 7.70 -14.11
C MET A 396 -10.79 6.60 -13.26
N GLY A 397 -11.10 6.88 -12.01
CA GLY A 397 -11.69 5.89 -11.11
C GLY A 397 -13.04 5.38 -11.60
N ASP A 398 -13.88 6.24 -12.21
CA ASP A 398 -15.18 5.87 -12.78
C ASP A 398 -15.06 5.02 -14.05
N SER A 399 -14.00 5.16 -14.81
CA SER A 399 -13.77 4.41 -16.05
C SER A 399 -13.42 2.94 -15.82
N ILE A 400 -13.02 2.56 -14.61
CA ILE A 400 -12.65 1.18 -14.27
C ILE A 400 -13.90 0.29 -14.33
N ASP A 401 -13.90 -0.70 -15.23
CA ASP A 401 -14.98 -1.70 -15.25
C ASP A 401 -14.86 -2.64 -14.07
N LEU A 402 -15.78 -2.56 -13.12
CA LEU A 402 -15.78 -3.40 -11.92
C LEU A 402 -15.92 -4.91 -12.22
N LYS A 403 -16.35 -5.28 -13.44
CA LYS A 403 -16.38 -6.69 -13.87
C LYS A 403 -15.00 -7.33 -13.92
N LEU A 404 -13.92 -6.54 -14.03
CA LEU A 404 -12.55 -7.03 -13.95
C LEU A 404 -12.29 -7.80 -12.65
N PHE A 405 -12.98 -7.45 -11.55
CA PHE A 405 -12.79 -8.03 -10.22
C PHE A 405 -13.84 -9.09 -9.84
N SER A 406 -14.75 -9.42 -10.73
CA SER A 406 -15.87 -10.34 -10.46
C SER A 406 -15.68 -11.75 -11.02
N LYS A 407 -14.47 -12.08 -11.51
CA LYS A 407 -14.14 -13.39 -12.11
C LYS A 407 -13.30 -14.26 -11.20
#